data_bec9e51e2b8d887f4b98cf8591183c68
#
_entry.id   bec9e51e2b8d887f4b98cf8591183c68
#
_cell.length_a   1.000
_cell.length_b   1.000
_cell.length_c   1.000
_cell.angle_alpha   90.00
_cell.angle_beta   90.00
_cell.angle_gamma   90.00
#
_symmetry.space_group_name_H-M   'P 1'
#
loop_
_entity.id
_entity.type
_entity.pdbx_description
1 polymer ?
#
loop_
_entity_poly.entity_id
_entity_poly.type
_entity_poly.pdbx_seq_one_letter_code
_entity_poly.pdbx_strand_id
1 'polypeptide(L)'
;VRSACADVRTLVEAGAEVVVVHGGGAAADRIGVELGRPPRYLTGRGGRRSRYTDADALDVLRLGILGRVKPDLVVTLAGMGVSAVGLSGVDGRMVTATRNRPARATVDGVEMVVRDDLSGRIASVDPTLPRTLLDAGFTPVISPPALSDDGETLNVDADRFAAALAVALSADWLVVLSDVPGLLRDRHDPTSLVAAAPADLLDEHLELADGRMKVKVRAAAEACQAGVGNVVLADGRVDSPVLAACAGAGTRFVKERHARAS
;
A
#
# COMPACT_ATOMS: atom_id res chain seq x y z
N VAL A 1 -13.22 -6.72 -1.65
CA VAL A 1 -12.20 -7.68 -1.16
C VAL A 1 -12.42 -9.05 -1.80
N ARG A 2 -13.61 -9.64 -1.69
CA ARG A 2 -13.88 -10.99 -2.23
C ARG A 2 -13.66 -11.07 -3.75
N SER A 3 -14.06 -10.05 -4.51
CA SER A 3 -13.82 -9.97 -5.96
C SER A 3 -12.33 -9.97 -6.30
N ALA A 4 -11.53 -9.17 -5.58
CA ALA A 4 -10.07 -9.16 -5.75
C ALA A 4 -9.42 -10.52 -5.41
N CYS A 5 -9.91 -11.22 -4.37
CA CYS A 5 -9.44 -12.58 -4.06
C CYS A 5 -9.81 -13.58 -5.16
N ALA A 6 -10.97 -13.44 -5.80
CA ALA A 6 -11.36 -14.26 -6.94
C ALA A 6 -10.44 -14.03 -8.16
N ASP A 7 -10.04 -12.78 -8.41
CA ASP A 7 -9.05 -12.47 -9.45
C ASP A 7 -7.68 -13.07 -9.13
N VAL A 8 -7.23 -12.99 -7.85
CA VAL A 8 -5.98 -13.63 -7.40
C VAL A 8 -6.03 -15.15 -7.69
N ARG A 9 -7.16 -15.82 -7.36
CA ARG A 9 -7.32 -17.24 -7.71
C ARG A 9 -7.17 -17.47 -9.21
N THR A 10 -7.86 -16.67 -10.04
CA THR A 10 -7.79 -16.82 -11.50
C THR A 10 -6.38 -16.65 -12.03
N LEU A 11 -5.62 -15.68 -11.51
CA LEU A 11 -4.22 -15.46 -11.89
C LEU A 11 -3.31 -16.63 -11.47
N VAL A 12 -3.47 -17.13 -10.25
CA VAL A 12 -2.70 -18.29 -9.74
C VAL A 12 -3.03 -19.55 -10.54
N GLU A 13 -4.30 -19.82 -10.84
CA GLU A 13 -4.73 -20.93 -11.70
C GLU A 13 -4.15 -20.82 -13.13
N ALA A 14 -3.92 -19.60 -13.61
CA ALA A 14 -3.24 -19.34 -14.89
C ALA A 14 -1.69 -19.44 -14.82
N GLY A 15 -1.14 -19.77 -13.65
CA GLY A 15 0.30 -19.95 -13.45
C GLY A 15 1.05 -18.67 -13.11
N ALA A 16 0.36 -17.56 -12.77
CA ALA A 16 1.01 -16.35 -12.33
C ALA A 16 1.46 -16.44 -10.85
N GLU A 17 2.64 -15.92 -10.55
CA GLU A 17 3.10 -15.67 -9.18
C GLU A 17 2.44 -14.40 -8.66
N VAL A 18 1.68 -14.51 -7.57
CA VAL A 18 0.93 -13.39 -7.01
C VAL A 18 1.32 -13.13 -5.56
N VAL A 19 1.64 -11.88 -5.26
CA VAL A 19 1.80 -11.38 -3.89
C VAL A 19 0.67 -10.41 -3.58
N VAL A 20 -0.06 -10.64 -2.50
CA VAL A 20 -1.11 -9.76 -2.02
C VAL A 20 -0.56 -8.86 -0.93
N VAL A 21 -0.58 -7.54 -1.12
CA VAL A 21 -0.22 -6.58 -0.08
C VAL A 21 -1.47 -5.88 0.43
N HIS A 22 -1.60 -5.77 1.74
CA HIS A 22 -2.77 -5.11 2.35
C HIS A 22 -2.37 -4.16 3.48
N GLY A 23 -3.17 -3.14 3.69
CA GLY A 23 -3.20 -2.34 4.90
C GLY A 23 -4.27 -2.85 5.87
N GLY A 24 -4.80 -1.96 6.70
CA GLY A 24 -5.85 -2.31 7.67
C GLY A 24 -6.26 -1.13 8.54
N GLY A 25 -5.98 0.10 8.11
CA GLY A 25 -6.24 1.30 8.90
C GLY A 25 -7.69 1.42 9.36
N ALA A 26 -8.67 1.13 8.50
CA ALA A 26 -10.09 1.18 8.86
C ALA A 26 -10.50 0.10 9.88
N ALA A 27 -9.91 -1.10 9.83
CA ALA A 27 -10.13 -2.14 10.83
C ALA A 27 -9.50 -1.75 12.17
N ALA A 28 -8.27 -1.23 12.13
CA ALA A 28 -7.59 -0.71 13.32
C ALA A 28 -8.37 0.45 13.97
N ASP A 29 -8.93 1.37 13.17
CA ASP A 29 -9.74 2.47 13.71
C ASP A 29 -10.96 1.97 14.47
N ARG A 30 -11.69 0.99 13.92
CA ARG A 30 -12.84 0.38 14.62
C ARG A 30 -12.43 -0.29 15.93
N ILE A 31 -11.39 -1.13 15.88
CA ILE A 31 -10.86 -1.81 17.07
C ILE A 31 -10.39 -0.78 18.11
N GLY A 32 -9.70 0.27 17.67
CA GLY A 32 -9.23 1.33 18.55
C GLY A 32 -10.40 2.04 19.30
N VAL A 33 -11.49 2.33 18.60
CA VAL A 33 -12.69 2.90 19.22
C VAL A 33 -13.30 1.93 20.24
N GLU A 34 -13.41 0.63 19.90
CA GLU A 34 -13.93 -0.41 20.80
C GLU A 34 -13.07 -0.58 22.06
N LEU A 35 -11.75 -0.41 21.94
CA LEU A 35 -10.81 -0.48 23.06
C LEU A 35 -10.65 0.85 23.82
N GLY A 36 -11.42 1.90 23.49
CA GLY A 36 -11.26 3.22 24.08
C GLY A 36 -9.98 3.96 23.68
N ARG A 37 -9.33 3.54 22.58
CA ARG A 37 -8.12 4.10 22.00
C ARG A 37 -8.38 4.56 20.56
N PRO A 38 -9.21 5.62 20.35
CA PRO A 38 -9.56 6.08 19.01
C PRO A 38 -8.33 6.59 18.26
N PRO A 39 -8.34 6.54 16.91
CA PRO A 39 -7.20 6.97 16.12
C PRO A 39 -6.97 8.47 16.28
N ARG A 40 -5.72 8.87 16.48
CA ARG A 40 -5.26 10.25 16.51
C ARG A 40 -4.47 10.55 15.23
N TYR A 41 -4.50 11.83 14.85
CA TYR A 41 -3.82 12.27 13.63
C TYR A 41 -2.94 13.48 13.93
N LEU A 42 -1.78 13.50 13.29
CA LEU A 42 -0.91 14.65 13.28
C LEU A 42 -1.00 15.38 11.94
N THR A 43 -0.92 16.69 11.98
CA THR A 43 -0.80 17.56 10.80
C THR A 43 0.55 18.24 10.87
N GLY A 44 1.46 17.85 9.94
CA GLY A 44 2.79 18.43 9.83
C GLY A 44 2.79 19.83 9.18
N ARG A 45 3.94 20.50 9.21
CA ARG A 45 4.16 21.72 8.43
C ARG A 45 3.87 21.45 6.95
N GLY A 46 3.07 22.24 6.31
CA GLY A 46 2.61 22.01 4.93
C GLY A 46 1.31 21.21 4.81
N GLY A 47 0.58 21.03 5.90
CA GLY A 47 -0.79 20.50 5.91
C GLY A 47 -0.91 18.98 5.70
N ARG A 48 0.21 18.24 5.59
CA ARG A 48 0.18 16.79 5.45
C ARG A 48 -0.35 16.15 6.72
N ARG A 49 -1.47 15.44 6.60
CA ARG A 49 -2.09 14.66 7.67
C ARG A 49 -1.62 13.22 7.63
N SER A 50 -1.17 12.69 8.77
CA SER A 50 -0.82 11.27 8.93
C SER A 50 -1.31 10.76 10.30
N ARG A 51 -1.39 9.43 10.45
CA ARG A 51 -1.73 8.84 11.75
C ARG A 51 -0.61 9.16 12.74
N TYR A 52 -0.96 9.62 13.91
CA TYR A 52 -0.06 9.64 15.04
C TYR A 52 0.02 8.23 15.63
N THR A 53 1.20 7.64 15.56
CA THR A 53 1.42 6.24 15.93
C THR A 53 2.33 6.18 17.14
N ASP A 54 1.79 6.44 18.33
CA ASP A 54 2.45 6.10 19.59
C ASP A 54 2.38 4.58 19.85
N ALA A 55 2.90 4.10 20.97
CA ALA A 55 2.94 2.67 21.29
C ALA A 55 1.53 2.05 21.33
N ASP A 56 0.57 2.73 21.93
CA ASP A 56 -0.82 2.27 22.01
C ASP A 56 -1.48 2.21 20.60
N ALA A 57 -1.27 3.22 19.78
CA ALA A 57 -1.76 3.24 18.42
C ALA A 57 -1.10 2.17 17.54
N LEU A 58 0.18 1.88 17.76
CA LEU A 58 0.89 0.80 17.07
C LEU A 58 0.31 -0.58 17.45
N ASP A 59 0.02 -0.81 18.72
CA ASP A 59 -0.61 -2.06 19.16
C ASP A 59 -1.99 -2.25 18.54
N VAL A 60 -2.83 -1.20 18.51
CA VAL A 60 -4.13 -1.22 17.84
C VAL A 60 -3.98 -1.48 16.34
N LEU A 61 -2.99 -0.87 15.66
CA LEU A 61 -2.69 -1.14 14.26
C LEU A 61 -2.32 -2.61 14.03
N ARG A 62 -1.48 -3.18 14.89
CA ARG A 62 -1.09 -4.61 14.81
C ARG A 62 -2.30 -5.52 14.98
N LEU A 63 -3.17 -5.25 15.96
CA LEU A 63 -4.42 -6.01 16.14
C LEU A 63 -5.31 -5.93 14.89
N GLY A 64 -5.50 -4.75 14.31
CA GLY A 64 -6.32 -4.57 13.13
C GLY A 64 -5.74 -5.21 11.88
N ILE A 65 -4.46 -5.00 11.61
CA ILE A 65 -3.79 -5.46 10.39
C ILE A 65 -3.49 -6.97 10.48
N LEU A 66 -2.81 -7.40 11.54
CA LEU A 66 -2.30 -8.76 11.68
C LEU A 66 -3.34 -9.71 12.26
N GLY A 67 -4.17 -9.24 13.21
CA GLY A 67 -5.15 -10.06 13.91
C GLY A 67 -6.52 -10.10 13.25
N ARG A 68 -6.85 -9.15 12.36
CA ARG A 68 -8.17 -9.10 11.72
C ARG A 68 -8.10 -9.21 10.21
N VAL A 69 -7.48 -8.22 9.54
CA VAL A 69 -7.54 -8.14 8.07
C VAL A 69 -6.77 -9.29 7.42
N LYS A 70 -5.57 -9.58 7.90
CA LYS A 70 -4.73 -10.65 7.33
C LYS A 70 -5.36 -12.04 7.45
N PRO A 71 -5.83 -12.50 8.63
CA PRO A 71 -6.50 -13.79 8.74
C PRO A 71 -7.73 -13.88 7.84
N ASP A 72 -8.56 -12.83 7.76
CA ASP A 72 -9.75 -12.81 6.90
C ASP A 72 -9.39 -12.97 5.41
N LEU A 73 -8.29 -12.35 4.96
CA LEU A 73 -7.78 -12.51 3.58
C LEU A 73 -7.25 -13.93 3.33
N VAL A 74 -6.43 -14.45 4.23
CA VAL A 74 -5.87 -15.81 4.11
C VAL A 74 -6.99 -16.86 4.08
N VAL A 75 -7.96 -16.75 4.99
CA VAL A 75 -9.14 -17.67 5.01
C VAL A 75 -9.95 -17.54 3.72
N THR A 76 -10.15 -16.30 3.22
CA THR A 76 -10.90 -16.08 1.97
C THR A 76 -10.19 -16.74 0.78
N LEU A 77 -8.89 -16.56 0.65
CA LEU A 77 -8.07 -17.16 -0.42
C LEU A 77 -8.01 -18.67 -0.30
N ALA A 78 -7.79 -19.20 0.91
CA ALA A 78 -7.77 -20.64 1.17
C ALA A 78 -9.13 -21.29 0.84
N GLY A 79 -10.25 -20.64 1.18
CA GLY A 79 -11.60 -21.07 0.80
C GLY A 79 -11.85 -21.07 -0.72
N MET A 80 -11.01 -20.40 -1.50
CA MET A 80 -11.01 -20.40 -2.96
C MET A 80 -9.97 -21.38 -3.56
N GLY A 81 -9.26 -22.16 -2.74
CA GLY A 81 -8.23 -23.11 -3.19
C GLY A 81 -6.84 -22.52 -3.39
N VAL A 82 -6.61 -21.26 -2.98
CA VAL A 82 -5.29 -20.62 -3.07
C VAL A 82 -4.47 -20.94 -1.82
N SER A 83 -3.24 -21.44 -2.00
CA SER A 83 -2.29 -21.74 -0.90
C SER A 83 -1.69 -20.44 -0.35
N ALA A 84 -2.47 -19.68 0.41
CA ALA A 84 -2.09 -18.36 0.92
C ALA A 84 -1.30 -18.45 2.24
N VAL A 85 -0.21 -17.67 2.37
CA VAL A 85 0.62 -17.56 3.59
C VAL A 85 0.66 -16.12 4.06
N GLY A 86 0.19 -15.87 5.30
CA GLY A 86 0.18 -14.54 5.90
C GLY A 86 1.51 -14.16 6.53
N LEU A 87 2.08 -13.02 6.12
CA LEU A 87 3.34 -12.46 6.61
C LEU A 87 3.21 -10.96 6.91
N SER A 88 4.17 -10.43 7.64
CA SER A 88 4.36 -8.99 7.81
C SER A 88 5.81 -8.61 7.49
N GLY A 89 6.09 -7.34 7.32
CA GLY A 89 7.44 -6.88 7.01
C GLY A 89 8.50 -7.24 8.07
N VAL A 90 8.08 -7.57 9.31
CA VAL A 90 9.01 -7.98 10.37
C VAL A 90 9.44 -9.45 10.25
N ASP A 91 8.64 -10.30 9.58
CA ASP A 91 8.94 -11.71 9.42
C ASP A 91 10.18 -11.89 8.53
N GLY A 92 11.15 -12.65 9.00
CA GLY A 92 12.44 -12.82 8.34
C GLY A 92 13.23 -11.51 8.17
N ARG A 93 12.88 -10.43 8.88
CA ARG A 93 13.42 -9.06 8.68
C ARG A 93 13.27 -8.57 7.24
N MET A 94 12.20 -9.01 6.58
CA MET A 94 11.96 -8.78 5.16
C MET A 94 11.94 -7.29 4.79
N VAL A 95 11.37 -6.43 5.65
CA VAL A 95 11.32 -4.98 5.40
C VAL A 95 11.91 -4.23 6.57
N THR A 96 12.97 -3.48 6.31
CA THR A 96 13.53 -2.53 7.27
C THR A 96 13.04 -1.11 7.00
N ALA A 97 12.94 -0.33 8.05
CA ALA A 97 12.46 1.05 7.98
C ALA A 97 13.26 1.96 8.91
N THR A 98 13.43 3.21 8.50
CA THR A 98 13.99 4.26 9.34
C THR A 98 12.87 5.05 9.99
N ARG A 99 12.90 5.17 11.32
CA ARG A 99 11.95 5.96 12.09
C ARG A 99 11.95 7.43 11.65
N ASN A 100 10.80 8.04 11.59
CA ASN A 100 10.68 9.46 11.31
C ASN A 100 11.34 10.28 12.44
N ARG A 101 12.06 11.32 12.06
CA ARG A 101 12.68 12.23 13.05
C ARG A 101 11.60 12.99 13.82
N PRO A 102 11.84 13.33 15.10
CA PRO A 102 10.99 14.23 15.84
C PRO A 102 10.72 15.51 15.07
N ALA A 103 9.46 15.92 14.98
CA ALA A 103 9.06 17.09 14.24
C ALA A 103 7.93 17.85 14.96
N ARG A 104 7.83 19.16 14.70
CA ARG A 104 6.66 19.94 15.12
C ARG A 104 5.46 19.56 14.27
N ALA A 105 4.37 19.24 14.93
CA ALA A 105 3.09 18.93 14.30
C ALA A 105 1.94 19.37 15.19
N THR A 106 0.77 19.52 14.61
CA THR A 106 -0.48 19.72 15.36
C THR A 106 -1.12 18.36 15.59
N VAL A 107 -1.36 18.02 16.85
CA VAL A 107 -2.08 16.83 17.30
C VAL A 107 -3.28 17.28 18.10
N ASP A 108 -4.48 16.87 17.71
CA ASP A 108 -5.75 17.24 18.37
C ASP A 108 -5.89 18.76 18.58
N GLY A 109 -5.44 19.57 17.62
CA GLY A 109 -5.49 21.04 17.67
C GLY A 109 -4.36 21.72 18.44
N VAL A 110 -3.44 20.96 19.06
CA VAL A 110 -2.30 21.48 19.84
C VAL A 110 -1.00 21.30 19.06
N GLU A 111 -0.24 22.40 18.88
CA GLU A 111 1.10 22.34 18.30
C GLU A 111 2.11 21.83 19.33
N MET A 112 2.81 20.73 18.97
CA MET A 112 3.81 20.12 19.85
C MET A 112 4.96 19.49 19.05
N VAL A 113 6.06 19.18 19.75
CA VAL A 113 7.14 18.37 19.17
C VAL A 113 6.81 16.89 19.43
N VAL A 114 6.47 16.17 18.39
CA VAL A 114 6.19 14.74 18.45
C VAL A 114 7.50 13.97 18.47
N ARG A 115 7.74 13.17 19.50
CA ARG A 115 8.98 12.38 19.71
C ARG A 115 8.76 10.89 19.78
N ASP A 116 7.55 10.47 20.09
CA ASP A 116 7.11 9.10 20.34
C ASP A 116 6.34 8.48 19.17
N ASP A 117 6.32 9.16 18.00
CA ASP A 117 5.73 8.59 16.79
C ASP A 117 6.60 7.43 16.26
N LEU A 118 6.00 6.26 16.20
CA LEU A 118 6.58 5.02 15.71
C LEU A 118 6.27 4.79 14.21
N SER A 119 6.10 5.87 13.48
CA SER A 119 6.01 5.82 12.02
C SER A 119 7.39 5.89 11.37
N GLY A 120 7.56 5.16 10.27
CA GLY A 120 8.82 5.10 9.56
C GLY A 120 8.69 5.20 8.05
N ARG A 121 9.85 5.27 7.40
CA ARG A 121 10.01 5.16 5.95
C ARG A 121 10.79 3.91 5.64
N ILE A 122 10.36 3.15 4.63
CA ILE A 122 11.05 1.94 4.20
C ILE A 122 12.48 2.30 3.80
N ALA A 123 13.44 1.58 4.32
CA ALA A 123 14.85 1.71 4.03
C ALA A 123 15.32 0.63 3.05
N SER A 124 14.93 -0.64 3.28
CA SER A 124 15.26 -1.74 2.38
C SER A 124 14.19 -2.84 2.44
N VAL A 125 14.18 -3.67 1.40
CA VAL A 125 13.37 -4.88 1.31
C VAL A 125 14.27 -6.04 0.90
N ASP A 126 14.24 -7.12 1.68
CA ASP A 126 14.84 -8.40 1.32
C ASP A 126 13.74 -9.30 0.72
N PRO A 127 13.78 -9.61 -0.58
CA PRO A 127 12.76 -10.42 -1.25
C PRO A 127 12.92 -11.92 -1.03
N THR A 128 13.93 -12.38 -0.28
CA THR A 128 14.27 -13.81 -0.15
C THR A 128 13.09 -14.64 0.36
N LEU A 129 12.43 -14.21 1.44
CA LEU A 129 11.32 -14.95 2.02
C LEU A 129 10.10 -15.03 1.08
N PRO A 130 9.58 -13.90 0.54
CA PRO A 130 8.45 -13.98 -0.40
C PRO A 130 8.82 -14.74 -1.68
N ARG A 131 10.04 -14.61 -2.21
CA ARG A 131 10.50 -15.37 -3.37
C ARG A 131 10.48 -16.87 -3.08
N THR A 132 11.04 -17.31 -1.96
CA THR A 132 11.03 -18.72 -1.55
C THR A 132 9.61 -19.29 -1.47
N LEU A 133 8.65 -18.51 -0.98
CA LEU A 133 7.26 -18.94 -0.91
C LEU A 133 6.61 -19.04 -2.31
N LEU A 134 6.88 -18.08 -3.19
CA LEU A 134 6.41 -18.13 -4.59
C LEU A 134 6.97 -19.34 -5.31
N ASP A 135 8.28 -19.58 -5.23
CA ASP A 135 8.95 -20.74 -5.82
C ASP A 135 8.40 -22.08 -5.30
N ALA A 136 7.90 -22.09 -4.07
CA ALA A 136 7.24 -23.25 -3.46
C ALA A 136 5.73 -23.35 -3.78
N GLY A 137 5.18 -22.46 -4.62
CA GLY A 137 3.77 -22.45 -5.05
C GLY A 137 2.80 -21.84 -4.04
N PHE A 138 3.28 -21.07 -3.06
CA PHE A 138 2.43 -20.32 -2.14
C PHE A 138 2.15 -18.91 -2.66
N THR A 139 1.05 -18.33 -2.21
CA THR A 139 0.69 -16.92 -2.42
C THR A 139 0.93 -16.14 -1.14
N PRO A 140 2.01 -15.33 -1.04
CA PRO A 140 2.25 -14.51 0.14
C PRO A 140 1.21 -13.40 0.29
N VAL A 141 0.64 -13.25 1.51
CA VAL A 141 -0.27 -12.17 1.92
C VAL A 141 0.47 -11.30 2.94
N ILE A 142 0.99 -10.18 2.50
CA ILE A 142 1.98 -9.40 3.25
C ILE A 142 1.41 -8.04 3.66
N SER A 143 1.83 -7.55 4.82
CA SER A 143 1.39 -6.24 5.32
C SER A 143 2.47 -5.54 6.14
N PRO A 144 2.36 -4.23 6.41
CA PRO A 144 3.04 -3.63 7.56
C PRO A 144 2.73 -4.41 8.84
N PRO A 145 3.51 -4.22 9.91
CA PRO A 145 4.59 -3.27 10.08
C PRO A 145 5.94 -3.71 9.49
N ALA A 146 6.93 -2.81 9.57
CA ALA A 146 8.33 -3.05 9.26
C ALA A 146 9.20 -3.01 10.53
N LEU A 147 10.47 -3.38 10.42
CA LEU A 147 11.42 -3.39 11.54
C LEU A 147 12.44 -2.25 11.36
N SER A 148 12.79 -1.54 12.45
CA SER A 148 13.95 -0.66 12.43
C SER A 148 15.25 -1.47 12.53
N ASP A 149 16.40 -0.83 12.28
CA ASP A 149 17.70 -1.47 12.47
C ASP A 149 17.91 -1.90 13.92
N ASP A 150 17.38 -1.15 14.88
CA ASP A 150 17.43 -1.42 16.31
C ASP A 150 16.43 -2.51 16.78
N GLY A 151 15.63 -3.06 15.87
CA GLY A 151 14.62 -4.08 16.17
C GLY A 151 13.29 -3.52 16.69
N GLU A 152 13.06 -2.20 16.61
CA GLU A 152 11.78 -1.58 16.95
C GLU A 152 10.77 -1.78 15.81
N THR A 153 9.53 -2.10 16.13
CA THR A 153 8.45 -2.20 15.15
C THR A 153 7.98 -0.81 14.73
N LEU A 154 7.91 -0.54 13.43
CA LEU A 154 7.49 0.73 12.86
C LEU A 154 6.27 0.60 11.96
N ASN A 155 5.31 1.50 12.12
CA ASN A 155 4.22 1.67 11.17
C ASN A 155 4.75 2.32 9.88
N VAL A 156 4.50 1.68 8.74
CA VAL A 156 4.82 2.20 7.42
C VAL A 156 3.56 2.19 6.54
N ASP A 157 3.54 3.04 5.54
CA ASP A 157 2.42 3.14 4.61
C ASP A 157 2.36 1.88 3.71
N ALA A 158 1.16 1.29 3.58
CA ALA A 158 0.97 0.03 2.85
C ALA A 158 1.15 0.18 1.33
N ASP A 159 0.84 1.33 0.74
CA ASP A 159 1.02 1.57 -0.69
C ASP A 159 2.51 1.68 -1.03
N ARG A 160 3.28 2.38 -0.17
CA ARG A 160 4.74 2.45 -0.27
C ARG A 160 5.39 1.09 -0.02
N PHE A 161 4.83 0.32 0.91
CA PHE A 161 5.27 -1.04 1.18
C PHE A 161 5.09 -1.93 -0.05
N ALA A 162 3.91 -1.88 -0.69
CA ALA A 162 3.62 -2.61 -1.91
C ALA A 162 4.56 -2.21 -3.06
N ALA A 163 4.80 -0.92 -3.25
CA ALA A 163 5.71 -0.41 -4.27
C ALA A 163 7.15 -0.90 -4.04
N ALA A 164 7.67 -0.78 -2.83
CA ALA A 164 9.02 -1.22 -2.50
C ALA A 164 9.20 -2.75 -2.67
N LEU A 165 8.19 -3.53 -2.27
CA LEU A 165 8.19 -4.97 -2.44
C LEU A 165 8.12 -5.37 -3.92
N ALA A 166 7.28 -4.71 -4.73
CA ALA A 166 7.19 -4.95 -6.16
C ALA A 166 8.53 -4.68 -6.87
N VAL A 167 9.23 -3.61 -6.49
CA VAL A 167 10.57 -3.31 -7.00
C VAL A 167 11.58 -4.40 -6.60
N ALA A 168 11.60 -4.79 -5.33
CA ALA A 168 12.54 -5.80 -4.82
C ALA A 168 12.32 -7.18 -5.45
N LEU A 169 11.07 -7.53 -5.75
CA LEU A 169 10.70 -8.77 -6.43
C LEU A 169 10.87 -8.70 -7.96
N SER A 170 11.22 -7.54 -8.52
CA SER A 170 11.23 -7.29 -9.97
C SER A 170 9.89 -7.68 -10.63
N ALA A 171 8.79 -7.28 -9.98
CA ALA A 171 7.45 -7.64 -10.43
C ALA A 171 7.11 -7.02 -11.78
N ASP A 172 6.45 -7.79 -12.65
CA ASP A 172 5.95 -7.30 -13.95
C ASP A 172 4.79 -6.33 -13.77
N TRP A 173 3.99 -6.53 -12.70
CA TRP A 173 2.79 -5.76 -12.41
C TRP A 173 2.74 -5.30 -10.96
N LEU A 174 2.30 -4.05 -10.77
CA LEU A 174 1.82 -3.51 -9.50
C LEU A 174 0.42 -2.94 -9.70
N VAL A 175 -0.60 -3.59 -9.15
CA VAL A 175 -1.99 -3.10 -9.16
C VAL A 175 -2.32 -2.53 -7.79
N VAL A 176 -2.54 -1.23 -7.72
CA VAL A 176 -2.93 -0.52 -6.50
C VAL A 176 -4.44 -0.29 -6.55
N LEU A 177 -5.18 -0.99 -5.71
CA LEU A 177 -6.64 -0.85 -5.63
C LEU A 177 -7.03 0.32 -4.71
N SER A 178 -8.02 1.09 -5.13
CA SER A 178 -8.56 2.25 -4.44
C SER A 178 -10.08 2.20 -4.38
N ASP A 179 -10.69 3.18 -3.75
CA ASP A 179 -12.15 3.42 -3.71
C ASP A 179 -12.62 4.44 -4.75
N VAL A 180 -11.77 4.71 -5.74
CA VAL A 180 -12.05 5.58 -6.89
C VAL A 180 -11.51 4.94 -8.17
N PRO A 181 -12.02 5.34 -9.37
CA PRO A 181 -11.60 4.72 -10.64
C PRO A 181 -10.10 4.78 -10.95
N GLY A 182 -9.38 5.74 -10.37
CA GLY A 182 -7.97 6.02 -10.60
C GLY A 182 -7.65 7.45 -10.20
N LEU A 183 -6.63 8.06 -10.80
CA LEU A 183 -6.36 9.48 -10.67
C LEU A 183 -7.36 10.27 -11.53
N LEU A 184 -8.10 11.19 -10.92
CA LEU A 184 -9.09 12.03 -11.60
C LEU A 184 -8.52 13.45 -11.77
N ARG A 185 -8.87 14.12 -12.90
CA ARG A 185 -8.58 15.54 -13.09
C ARG A 185 -9.43 16.41 -12.17
N ASP A 186 -10.68 16.02 -11.99
CA ASP A 186 -11.61 16.56 -11.01
C ASP A 186 -12.12 15.41 -10.13
N ARG A 187 -11.83 15.49 -8.82
CA ARG A 187 -12.22 14.46 -7.83
C ARG A 187 -13.73 14.26 -7.71
N HIS A 188 -14.52 15.22 -8.15
CA HIS A 188 -15.99 15.17 -8.13
C HIS A 188 -16.59 14.61 -9.43
N ASP A 189 -15.77 14.45 -10.47
CA ASP A 189 -16.17 13.89 -11.76
C ASP A 189 -15.47 12.56 -12.04
N PRO A 190 -16.15 11.41 -11.82
CA PRO A 190 -15.58 10.08 -12.11
C PRO A 190 -15.21 9.86 -13.58
N THR A 191 -15.75 10.68 -14.50
CA THR A 191 -15.45 10.57 -15.94
C THR A 191 -14.15 11.28 -16.32
N SER A 192 -13.58 12.09 -15.41
CA SER A 192 -12.35 12.84 -15.61
C SER A 192 -11.07 12.01 -15.41
N LEU A 193 -11.15 10.68 -15.59
CA LEU A 193 -10.04 9.76 -15.37
C LEU A 193 -8.80 10.11 -16.21
N VAL A 194 -7.65 10.17 -15.56
CA VAL A 194 -6.34 10.23 -16.20
C VAL A 194 -5.92 8.80 -16.56
N ALA A 195 -6.18 8.38 -17.80
CA ALA A 195 -5.91 7.00 -18.21
C ALA A 195 -4.40 6.65 -18.22
N ALA A 196 -3.54 7.62 -18.57
CA ALA A 196 -2.08 7.46 -18.55
C ALA A 196 -1.42 8.62 -17.81
N ALA A 197 -0.54 8.30 -16.86
CA ALA A 197 0.20 9.24 -16.02
C ALA A 197 1.71 9.03 -16.22
N PRO A 198 2.43 9.90 -16.94
CA PRO A 198 3.89 9.88 -17.01
C PRO A 198 4.50 10.02 -15.61
N ALA A 199 5.35 9.07 -15.21
CA ALA A 199 5.89 9.02 -13.85
C ALA A 199 6.92 10.14 -13.57
N ASP A 200 7.47 10.76 -14.60
CA ASP A 200 8.34 11.94 -14.55
C ASP A 200 7.57 13.23 -14.24
N LEU A 201 6.26 13.29 -14.52
CA LEU A 201 5.36 14.40 -14.20
C LEU A 201 4.70 14.27 -12.83
N LEU A 202 5.41 13.69 -11.86
CA LEU A 202 4.85 13.38 -10.54
C LEU A 202 4.24 14.60 -9.83
N ASP A 203 4.88 15.76 -9.89
CA ASP A 203 4.39 16.96 -9.19
C ASP A 203 3.04 17.43 -9.77
N GLU A 204 2.86 17.38 -11.10
CA GLU A 204 1.57 17.68 -11.73
C GLU A 204 0.47 16.70 -11.29
N HIS A 205 0.79 15.41 -11.18
CA HIS A 205 -0.16 14.40 -10.71
C HIS A 205 -0.50 14.55 -9.23
N LEU A 206 0.43 15.04 -8.42
CA LEU A 206 0.20 15.31 -7.01
C LEU A 206 -0.70 16.54 -6.78
N GLU A 207 -0.76 17.48 -7.72
CA GLU A 207 -1.70 18.60 -7.68
C GLU A 207 -3.15 18.13 -7.88
N LEU A 208 -3.36 17.10 -8.70
CA LEU A 208 -4.69 16.50 -8.93
C LEU A 208 -5.16 15.62 -7.75
N ALA A 209 -4.24 15.19 -6.89
CA ALA A 209 -4.51 14.24 -5.83
C ALA A 209 -4.66 14.92 -4.47
N ASP A 210 -5.50 14.37 -3.60
CA ASP A 210 -5.65 14.81 -2.22
C ASP A 210 -5.41 13.66 -1.22
N GLY A 211 -5.03 14.02 0.00
CA GLY A 211 -4.95 13.10 1.14
C GLY A 211 -4.18 11.81 0.84
N ARG A 212 -4.87 10.67 0.98
CA ARG A 212 -4.29 9.33 0.73
C ARG A 212 -3.97 9.08 -0.74
N MET A 213 -4.69 9.73 -1.66
CA MET A 213 -4.42 9.60 -3.08
C MET A 213 -3.01 10.08 -3.44
N LYS A 214 -2.51 11.14 -2.81
CA LYS A 214 -1.11 11.61 -2.99
C LYS A 214 -0.08 10.53 -2.67
N VAL A 215 -0.35 9.71 -1.65
CA VAL A 215 0.56 8.61 -1.27
C VAL A 215 0.54 7.51 -2.33
N LYS A 216 -0.65 7.12 -2.81
CA LYS A 216 -0.81 6.11 -3.86
C LYS A 216 -0.16 6.53 -5.18
N VAL A 217 -0.41 7.77 -5.62
CA VAL A 217 0.17 8.34 -6.84
C VAL A 217 1.71 8.35 -6.74
N ARG A 218 2.25 8.81 -5.61
CA ARG A 218 3.70 8.81 -5.38
C ARG A 218 4.28 7.41 -5.39
N ALA A 219 3.69 6.46 -4.66
CA ALA A 219 4.15 5.09 -4.59
C ALA A 219 4.12 4.40 -5.97
N ALA A 220 3.06 4.62 -6.74
CA ALA A 220 2.91 4.10 -8.09
C ALA A 220 3.96 4.70 -9.06
N ALA A 221 4.15 6.01 -9.03
CA ALA A 221 5.16 6.67 -9.88
C ALA A 221 6.59 6.22 -9.52
N GLU A 222 6.93 6.15 -8.22
CA GLU A 222 8.22 5.66 -7.74
C GLU A 222 8.48 4.20 -8.17
N ALA A 223 7.49 3.31 -8.09
CA ALA A 223 7.60 1.94 -8.56
C ALA A 223 7.83 1.85 -10.09
N CYS A 224 7.09 2.65 -10.85
CA CYS A 224 7.24 2.74 -12.31
C CYS A 224 8.65 3.23 -12.67
N GLN A 225 9.15 4.29 -12.04
CA GLN A 225 10.50 4.81 -12.25
C GLN A 225 11.57 3.78 -11.89
N ALA A 226 11.36 3.03 -10.79
CA ALA A 226 12.28 1.98 -10.33
C ALA A 226 12.28 0.71 -11.20
N GLY A 227 11.37 0.58 -12.17
CA GLY A 227 11.45 -0.49 -13.16
C GLY A 227 10.32 -1.49 -13.18
N VAL A 228 9.30 -1.36 -12.34
CA VAL A 228 8.08 -2.18 -12.47
C VAL A 228 7.42 -1.88 -13.82
N GLY A 229 7.21 -2.93 -14.63
CA GLY A 229 6.81 -2.79 -16.03
C GLY A 229 5.40 -2.23 -16.23
N ASN A 230 4.46 -2.63 -15.37
CA ASN A 230 3.06 -2.23 -15.43
C ASN A 230 2.61 -1.78 -14.04
N VAL A 231 2.37 -0.49 -13.87
CA VAL A 231 1.86 0.07 -12.61
C VAL A 231 0.52 0.71 -12.86
N VAL A 232 -0.53 0.23 -12.17
CA VAL A 232 -1.90 0.68 -12.37
C VAL A 232 -2.55 1.03 -11.03
N LEU A 233 -3.21 2.17 -10.98
CA LEU A 233 -4.11 2.57 -9.89
C LEU A 233 -5.55 2.40 -10.38
N ALA A 234 -6.34 1.54 -9.73
CA ALA A 234 -7.66 1.15 -10.21
C ALA A 234 -8.72 1.07 -9.10
N ASP A 235 -9.99 0.97 -9.50
CA ASP A 235 -11.14 0.85 -8.59
C ASP A 235 -11.25 -0.57 -8.03
N GLY A 236 -11.09 -0.71 -6.73
CA GLY A 236 -11.24 -1.98 -6.02
C GLY A 236 -12.69 -2.38 -5.71
N ARG A 237 -13.68 -1.57 -6.11
CA ARG A 237 -15.11 -1.80 -5.82
C ARG A 237 -15.84 -2.50 -6.96
N VAL A 238 -15.26 -2.50 -8.17
CA VAL A 238 -15.84 -3.15 -9.35
C VAL A 238 -15.74 -4.66 -9.27
N ASP A 239 -16.46 -5.36 -10.11
CA ASP A 239 -16.29 -6.79 -10.34
C ASP A 239 -14.94 -7.04 -11.02
N SER A 240 -14.21 -8.07 -10.58
CA SER A 240 -12.88 -8.43 -11.11
C SER A 240 -11.90 -7.25 -11.22
N PRO A 241 -11.62 -6.53 -10.10
CA PRO A 241 -10.88 -5.28 -10.13
C PRO A 241 -9.43 -5.43 -10.58
N VAL A 242 -8.78 -6.57 -10.27
CA VAL A 242 -7.38 -6.82 -10.67
C VAL A 242 -7.32 -7.16 -12.15
N LEU A 243 -8.21 -8.03 -12.64
CA LEU A 243 -8.25 -8.40 -14.06
C LEU A 243 -8.67 -7.21 -14.92
N ALA A 244 -9.61 -6.38 -14.46
CA ALA A 244 -9.99 -5.15 -15.15
C ALA A 244 -8.80 -4.17 -15.26
N ALA A 245 -8.00 -4.02 -14.19
CA ALA A 245 -6.79 -3.20 -14.21
C ALA A 245 -5.75 -3.75 -15.20
N CYS A 246 -5.54 -5.05 -15.25
CA CYS A 246 -4.66 -5.70 -16.23
C CYS A 246 -5.17 -5.53 -17.67
N ALA A 247 -6.49 -5.43 -17.85
CA ALA A 247 -7.13 -5.17 -19.15
C ALA A 247 -7.16 -3.69 -19.56
N GLY A 248 -6.62 -2.77 -18.73
CA GLY A 248 -6.49 -1.35 -19.04
C GLY A 248 -7.42 -0.40 -18.30
N ALA A 249 -8.20 -0.88 -17.32
CA ALA A 249 -8.98 -0.01 -16.45
C ALA A 249 -8.08 0.72 -15.45
N GLY A 250 -8.43 1.96 -15.12
CA GLY A 250 -7.70 2.76 -14.15
C GLY A 250 -6.68 3.71 -14.74
N THR A 251 -5.76 4.20 -13.91
CA THR A 251 -4.65 5.06 -14.31
C THR A 251 -3.37 4.24 -14.41
N ARG A 252 -2.81 4.15 -15.61
CA ARG A 252 -1.54 3.49 -15.86
C ARG A 252 -0.38 4.47 -15.75
N PHE A 253 0.61 4.17 -14.93
CA PHE A 253 1.85 4.93 -14.85
C PHE A 253 2.83 4.44 -15.91
N VAL A 254 3.44 5.38 -16.66
CA VAL A 254 4.37 5.09 -17.77
C VAL A 254 5.69 5.83 -17.55
N LYS A 255 6.82 5.25 -17.99
CA LYS A 255 8.17 5.79 -17.70
C LYS A 255 8.45 7.15 -18.36
N GLU A 256 8.01 7.38 -19.57
CA GLU A 256 8.15 8.65 -20.29
C GLU A 256 7.06 8.78 -21.34
N ARG A 257 6.62 10.00 -21.56
CA ARG A 257 5.94 10.33 -22.81
C ARG A 257 7.05 10.41 -23.87
N HIS A 258 7.22 9.39 -24.69
CA HIS A 258 7.95 9.57 -25.94
C HIS A 258 7.25 10.73 -26.66
N ALA A 259 7.89 11.90 -26.66
CA ALA A 259 7.51 12.99 -27.53
C ALA A 259 7.54 12.40 -28.95
N ARG A 260 6.37 12.11 -29.51
CA ARG A 260 6.30 11.88 -30.94
C ARG A 260 6.74 13.20 -31.57
N ALA A 261 7.96 13.24 -32.05
CA ALA A 261 8.40 14.24 -32.99
C ALA A 261 7.41 14.21 -34.18
N SER A 262 6.72 15.30 -34.34
CA SER A 262 5.89 15.60 -35.51
C SER A 262 6.82 15.95 -36.66
#